data_f1aa135c4fbf6177b8096e996a795bf1
#
_entry.id   f1aa135c4fbf6177b8096e996a795bf1
#
_cell.length_a   1.000
_cell.length_b   1.000
_cell.length_c   1.000
_cell.angle_alpha   90.00
_cell.angle_beta   90.00
_cell.angle_gamma   90.00
#
_symmetry.space_group_name_H-M   'P 1'
#
loop_
_entity.id
_entity.type
_entity.pdbx_description
1 polymer ?
#
loop_
_entity_poly.entity_id
_entity_poly.type
_entity_poly.pdbx_seq_one_letter_code
_entity_poly.pdbx_strand_id
1 'polypeptide(L)'
;MRTLRFLAVVLFSVLFVFSVSAGDRVAGEARYKQSCINCHGMAGKGAASYPKISGKEVSYITAMLETYRDGIEVGPNSSLMIMMAQPLTDVEIANLAAYLKDAVYQQP
;
A
#
# COMPACT_ATOMS: atom_id res chain seq x y z
N MET A 1 -11.23 -45.93 -47.66
CA MET A 1 -11.89 -45.15 -46.58
C MET A 1 -10.82 -44.41 -45.82
N ARG A 2 -10.80 -43.11 -45.95
CA ARG A 2 -9.87 -42.28 -45.17
C ARG A 2 -10.61 -41.81 -43.92
N THR A 3 -10.27 -42.35 -42.77
CA THR A 3 -10.73 -41.83 -41.48
C THR A 3 -9.97 -40.55 -41.19
N LEU A 4 -10.68 -39.43 -41.31
CA LEU A 4 -10.15 -38.12 -40.86
C LEU A 4 -10.12 -38.13 -39.33
N ARG A 5 -8.92 -38.29 -38.77
CA ARG A 5 -8.71 -38.09 -37.35
C ARG A 5 -8.59 -36.58 -37.13
N PHE A 6 -9.67 -35.96 -36.70
CA PHE A 6 -9.63 -34.61 -36.14
C PHE A 6 -8.88 -34.68 -34.79
N LEU A 7 -7.64 -34.28 -34.82
CA LEU A 7 -6.94 -33.95 -33.56
C LEU A 7 -7.52 -32.64 -33.05
N ALA A 8 -8.42 -32.75 -32.08
CA ALA A 8 -8.85 -31.61 -31.31
C ALA A 8 -7.69 -31.15 -30.46
N VAL A 9 -7.00 -30.11 -30.92
CA VAL A 9 -6.02 -29.39 -30.07
C VAL A 9 -6.81 -28.59 -29.07
N VAL A 10 -6.98 -29.11 -27.87
CA VAL A 10 -7.53 -28.35 -26.75
C VAL A 10 -6.44 -27.41 -26.31
N LEU A 11 -6.53 -26.15 -26.76
CA LEU A 11 -5.73 -25.07 -26.22
C LEU A 11 -6.19 -24.84 -24.79
N PHE A 12 -5.42 -25.37 -23.85
CA PHE A 12 -5.59 -25.06 -22.43
C PHE A 12 -5.03 -23.65 -22.19
N SER A 13 -5.89 -22.64 -22.33
CA SER A 13 -5.53 -21.28 -21.95
C SER A 13 -5.41 -21.23 -20.43
N VAL A 14 -4.18 -21.27 -19.93
CA VAL A 14 -3.90 -21.04 -18.52
C VAL A 14 -4.11 -19.55 -18.27
N LEU A 15 -5.28 -19.22 -17.73
CA LEU A 15 -5.55 -17.89 -17.20
C LEU A 15 -4.74 -17.73 -15.93
N PHE A 16 -3.63 -17.00 -16.02
CA PHE A 16 -2.93 -16.50 -14.86
C PHE A 16 -3.80 -15.44 -14.20
N VAL A 17 -4.54 -15.84 -13.19
CA VAL A 17 -5.22 -14.89 -12.30
C VAL A 17 -4.18 -14.28 -11.39
N PHE A 18 -3.74 -13.07 -11.70
CA PHE A 18 -2.96 -12.28 -10.75
C PHE A 18 -3.89 -11.85 -9.63
N SER A 19 -3.84 -12.54 -8.51
CA SER A 19 -4.50 -12.08 -7.29
C SER A 19 -3.73 -10.87 -6.78
N VAL A 20 -4.29 -9.67 -6.97
CA VAL A 20 -3.84 -8.48 -6.23
C VAL A 20 -4.24 -8.71 -4.79
N SER A 21 -3.27 -9.04 -3.94
CA SER A 21 -3.51 -9.21 -2.51
C SER A 21 -3.86 -7.86 -1.89
N ALA A 22 -5.05 -7.74 -1.31
CA ALA A 22 -5.42 -6.60 -0.48
C ALA A 22 -4.47 -6.53 0.72
N GLY A 23 -4.12 -5.30 1.15
CA GLY A 23 -3.26 -5.09 2.29
C GLY A 23 -3.87 -5.58 3.60
N ASP A 24 -3.03 -6.02 4.52
CA ASP A 24 -3.41 -6.46 5.86
C ASP A 24 -3.38 -5.27 6.83
N ARG A 25 -4.54 -4.93 7.39
CA ARG A 25 -4.69 -3.82 8.33
C ARG A 25 -3.93 -4.03 9.63
N VAL A 26 -3.88 -5.23 10.14
CA VAL A 26 -3.18 -5.56 11.41
C VAL A 26 -1.68 -5.42 11.23
N ALA A 27 -1.15 -5.96 10.14
CA ALA A 27 0.26 -5.79 9.78
C ALA A 27 0.59 -4.32 9.47
N GLY A 28 -0.33 -3.60 8.84
CA GLY A 28 -0.20 -2.16 8.58
C GLY A 28 -0.13 -1.33 9.84
N GLU A 29 -0.97 -1.63 10.83
CA GLU A 29 -0.92 -0.98 12.14
C GLU A 29 0.41 -1.23 12.84
N ALA A 30 0.89 -2.46 12.84
CA ALA A 30 2.17 -2.82 13.44
C ALA A 30 3.32 -2.06 12.76
N ARG A 31 3.32 -1.99 11.43
CA ARG A 31 4.33 -1.23 10.68
C ARG A 31 4.26 0.27 10.94
N TYR A 32 3.05 0.82 11.00
CA TYR A 32 2.81 2.22 11.32
C TYR A 32 3.42 2.61 12.67
N LYS A 33 3.22 1.79 13.69
CA LYS A 33 3.75 2.01 15.03
C LYS A 33 5.27 1.95 15.12
N GLN A 34 5.94 1.32 14.16
CA GLN A 34 7.41 1.25 14.13
C GLN A 34 8.08 2.59 13.77
N SER A 35 7.50 3.34 12.84
CA SER A 35 8.19 4.53 12.32
C SER A 35 7.30 5.72 11.97
N CYS A 36 6.02 5.53 11.74
CA CYS A 36 5.12 6.60 11.28
C CYS A 36 4.48 7.38 12.44
N ILE A 37 4.18 6.69 13.51
CA ILE A 37 3.43 7.21 14.66
C ILE A 37 4.15 8.39 15.34
N ASN A 38 5.48 8.39 15.36
CA ASN A 38 6.27 9.42 16.04
C ASN A 38 6.03 10.82 15.50
N CYS A 39 5.73 10.93 14.21
CA CYS A 39 5.44 12.20 13.54
C CYS A 39 3.94 12.37 13.28
N HIS A 40 3.29 11.38 12.69
CA HIS A 40 1.88 11.48 12.28
C HIS A 40 0.86 11.21 13.38
N GLY A 41 1.30 10.84 14.55
CA GLY A 41 0.45 10.64 15.72
C GLY A 41 -0.32 9.32 15.70
N MET A 42 -1.08 9.08 16.75
CA MET A 42 -1.90 7.87 16.88
C MET A 42 -2.94 7.80 15.78
N ALA A 43 -3.07 6.62 15.15
CA ALA A 43 -4.02 6.38 14.07
C ALA A 43 -3.88 7.36 12.87
N GLY A 44 -2.71 7.96 12.67
CA GLY A 44 -2.49 8.89 11.57
C GLY A 44 -3.26 10.20 11.65
N LYS A 45 -3.68 10.61 12.85
CA LYS A 45 -4.49 11.82 13.05
C LYS A 45 -3.75 13.13 12.77
N GLY A 46 -2.43 13.08 12.68
CA GLY A 46 -1.56 14.25 12.61
C GLY A 46 -1.14 14.75 13.99
N ALA A 47 -0.06 15.49 14.04
CA ALA A 47 0.47 16.09 15.26
C ALA A 47 1.29 17.32 14.92
N ALA A 48 1.01 18.47 15.55
CA ALA A 48 1.69 19.73 15.27
C ALA A 48 1.67 20.09 13.78
N SER A 49 2.83 20.27 13.14
CA SER A 49 2.95 20.56 11.71
C SER A 49 2.86 19.32 10.81
N TYR A 50 2.86 18.12 11.38
CA TYR A 50 2.74 16.89 10.61
C TYR A 50 1.29 16.60 10.24
N PRO A 51 0.99 16.36 8.95
CA PRO A 51 -0.39 16.26 8.50
C PRO A 51 -1.08 14.98 8.95
N LYS A 52 -2.41 15.06 9.01
CA LYS A 52 -3.28 13.89 9.09
C LYS A 52 -3.15 13.07 7.81
N ILE A 53 -2.92 11.78 7.95
CA ILE A 53 -2.78 10.83 6.83
C ILE A 53 -3.80 9.68 6.86
N SER A 54 -4.66 9.62 7.86
CA SER A 54 -5.77 8.66 7.95
C SER A 54 -7.00 9.11 7.19
N GLY A 55 -7.88 8.18 6.86
CA GLY A 55 -9.17 8.45 6.22
C GLY A 55 -9.10 8.78 4.73
N LYS A 56 -7.99 8.46 4.08
CA LYS A 56 -7.79 8.67 2.64
C LYS A 56 -7.93 7.36 1.88
N GLU A 57 -8.24 7.46 0.58
CA GLU A 57 -8.33 6.28 -0.28
C GLU A 57 -7.02 5.50 -0.33
N VAL A 58 -7.14 4.17 -0.38
CA VAL A 58 -5.98 3.26 -0.49
C VAL A 58 -5.09 3.63 -1.66
N SER A 59 -5.67 3.93 -2.82
CA SER A 59 -4.92 4.33 -4.02
C SER A 59 -4.10 5.60 -3.81
N TYR A 60 -4.65 6.57 -3.09
CA TYR A 60 -3.95 7.81 -2.77
C TYR A 60 -2.76 7.58 -1.84
N ILE A 61 -2.97 6.84 -0.75
CA ILE A 61 -1.91 6.53 0.22
C ILE A 61 -0.79 5.72 -0.44
N THR A 62 -1.16 4.71 -1.22
CA THR A 62 -0.21 3.89 -1.98
C THR A 62 0.63 4.75 -2.93
N ALA A 63 0.00 5.58 -3.73
CA ALA A 63 0.69 6.45 -4.68
C ALA A 63 1.64 7.42 -3.98
N MET A 64 1.25 8.00 -2.84
CA MET A 64 2.09 8.91 -2.08
C MET A 64 3.32 8.20 -1.49
N LEU A 65 3.15 7.02 -0.88
CA LEU A 65 4.27 6.26 -0.34
C LEU A 65 5.23 5.78 -1.42
N GLU A 66 4.71 5.33 -2.56
CA GLU A 66 5.53 4.94 -3.71
C GLU A 66 6.32 6.13 -4.27
N THR A 67 5.70 7.30 -4.37
CA THR A 67 6.34 8.53 -4.83
C THR A 67 7.51 8.92 -3.92
N TYR A 68 7.30 8.91 -2.62
CA TYR A 68 8.38 9.15 -1.65
C TYR A 68 9.46 8.07 -1.70
N ARG A 69 9.07 6.80 -1.82
CA ARG A 69 10.04 5.70 -1.96
C ARG A 69 10.93 5.87 -3.19
N ASP A 70 10.39 6.40 -4.27
CA ASP A 70 11.14 6.69 -5.50
C ASP A 70 12.03 7.95 -5.38
N GLY A 71 12.03 8.61 -4.22
CA GLY A 71 12.87 9.78 -3.98
C GLY A 71 12.34 11.07 -4.58
N ILE A 72 11.05 11.13 -4.92
CA ILE A 72 10.43 12.29 -5.56
C ILE A 72 9.94 13.26 -4.49
N GLU A 73 10.38 14.51 -4.56
CA GLU A 73 9.90 15.60 -3.72
C GLU A 73 8.48 16.03 -4.14
N VAL A 74 7.57 16.03 -3.18
CA VAL A 74 6.18 16.50 -3.38
C VAL A 74 6.00 17.92 -2.83
N GLY A 75 6.73 18.27 -1.80
CA GLY A 75 6.69 19.57 -1.16
C GLY A 75 8.01 19.87 -0.47
N PRO A 76 8.15 21.08 0.15
CA PRO A 76 9.42 21.56 0.70
C PRO A 76 9.98 20.69 1.85
N ASN A 77 9.12 19.89 2.51
CA ASN A 77 9.51 19.06 3.65
C ASN A 77 9.48 17.55 3.32
N SER A 78 9.56 17.19 2.04
CA SER A 78 9.46 15.80 1.60
C SER A 78 10.65 14.94 1.98
N SER A 79 11.80 15.50 2.32
CA SER A 79 13.03 14.75 2.59
C SER A 79 12.89 13.72 3.70
N LEU A 80 12.16 14.03 4.76
CA LEU A 80 11.89 13.09 5.85
C LEU A 80 11.01 11.92 5.40
N MET A 81 9.98 12.21 4.62
CA MET A 81 9.11 11.16 4.08
C MET A 81 9.82 10.29 3.07
N ILE A 82 10.69 10.84 2.23
CA ILE A 82 11.53 10.08 1.32
C ILE A 82 12.40 9.09 2.11
N MET A 83 13.06 9.56 3.15
CA MET A 83 13.88 8.71 4.01
C MET A 83 13.07 7.60 4.70
N MET A 84 11.86 7.92 5.17
CA MET A 84 10.96 6.96 5.83
C MET A 84 10.37 5.93 4.87
N ALA A 85 10.09 6.31 3.62
CA ALA A 85 9.46 5.44 2.65
C ALA A 85 10.44 4.55 1.87
N GLN A 86 11.71 4.94 1.75
CA GLN A 86 12.70 4.18 0.99
C GLN A 86 12.83 2.71 1.40
N PRO A 87 12.81 2.34 2.70
CA PRO A 87 12.92 0.93 3.10
C PRO A 87 11.63 0.13 2.96
N LEU A 88 10.51 0.74 2.59
CA LEU A 88 9.22 0.06 2.50
C LEU A 88 9.15 -0.90 1.31
N THR A 89 8.65 -2.10 1.58
CA THR A 89 8.29 -3.05 0.52
C THR A 89 6.91 -2.73 -0.04
N ASP A 90 6.57 -3.30 -1.20
CA ASP A 90 5.23 -3.17 -1.79
C ASP A 90 4.14 -3.71 -0.84
N VAL A 91 4.42 -4.82 -0.15
CA VAL A 91 3.51 -5.41 0.83
C VAL A 91 3.31 -4.48 2.01
N GLU A 92 4.37 -3.88 2.53
CA GLU A 92 4.28 -2.92 3.64
C GLU A 92 3.49 -1.68 3.25
N ILE A 93 3.66 -1.16 2.04
CA ILE A 93 2.87 -0.04 1.51
C ILE A 93 1.38 -0.42 1.43
N ALA A 94 1.07 -1.60 0.89
CA ALA A 94 -0.31 -2.08 0.81
C ALA A 94 -0.93 -2.23 2.21
N ASN A 95 -0.19 -2.76 3.16
CA ASN A 95 -0.65 -2.94 4.54
C ASN A 95 -0.86 -1.59 5.25
N LEU A 96 0.05 -0.64 5.09
CA LEU A 96 -0.09 0.72 5.62
C LEU A 96 -1.31 1.43 5.03
N ALA A 97 -1.53 1.32 3.74
CA ALA A 97 -2.69 1.92 3.08
C ALA A 97 -4.00 1.33 3.59
N ALA A 98 -4.06 0.00 3.75
CA ALA A 98 -5.23 -0.68 4.31
C ALA A 98 -5.53 -0.26 5.75
N TYR A 99 -4.51 -0.07 6.56
CA TYR A 99 -4.66 0.43 7.93
C TYR A 99 -5.12 1.89 7.97
N LEU A 100 -4.42 2.77 7.26
CA LEU A 100 -4.66 4.22 7.33
C LEU A 100 -6.01 4.64 6.75
N LYS A 101 -6.53 3.90 5.77
CA LYS A 101 -7.82 4.20 5.17
C LYS A 101 -8.93 4.35 6.23
N ASP A 102 -8.98 3.44 7.18
CA ASP A 102 -10.04 3.34 8.19
C ASP A 102 -9.55 3.66 9.61
N ALA A 103 -8.29 4.06 9.76
CA ALA A 103 -7.74 4.37 11.07
C ALA A 103 -8.45 5.58 11.70
N VAL A 104 -8.93 5.41 12.92
CA VAL A 104 -9.62 6.45 13.70
C VAL A 104 -9.00 6.51 15.07
N TYR A 105 -8.59 7.71 15.48
CA TYR A 105 -8.15 7.95 16.83
C TYR A 105 -9.37 7.99 17.75
N GLN A 106 -9.39 7.08 18.70
CA GLN A 106 -10.37 7.08 19.77
C GLN A 106 -9.73 7.63 21.04
N GLN A 107 -10.26 8.71 21.55
CA GLN A 107 -9.82 9.20 22.85
C GLN A 107 -10.23 8.18 23.92
N PRO A 108 -9.35 7.92 24.88
CA PRO A 108 -9.68 7.04 26.00
C PRO A 108 -10.76 7.66 26.90
#